data_7d6811b7318befb152042892bde97430
#
_entry.id   7d6811b7318befb152042892bde97430
#
_cell.length_a   1.000
_cell.length_b   1.000
_cell.length_c   1.000
_cell.angle_alpha   90.00
_cell.angle_beta   90.00
_cell.angle_gamma   90.00
#
_symmetry.space_group_name_H-M   'P 1'
#
loop_
_entity.id
_entity.type
_entity.pdbx_description
1 polymer ?
#
loop_
_entity_poly.entity_id
_entity_poly.type
_entity_poly.pdbx_seq_one_letter_code
_entity_poly.pdbx_strand_id
1 'polypeptide(L)'
;MNRIIIVLLISYMLLVSCGFYSMAGSIPPHIKTVAIPLMNNETAEFGLAEALTDGLLKRFNEEGILDITDELKAHSILQGTVKKVHEGPYTYNKTESVSEYRYKIDVRLLWYDVKQEKNLLEGTYSGFGAYGLSGDIASDGIDNDNDGKIDGDDEDEFGEPRAFATQVAVRKIAEDILNDIMTTW
;
A
#
# COMPACT_ATOMS: atom_id res chain seq x y z
N MET A 1 -33.06 49.37 -11.28
CA MET A 1 -33.56 48.20 -10.55
C MET A 1 -33.21 46.88 -11.23
N ASN A 2 -33.37 46.73 -12.54
CA ASN A 2 -33.07 45.49 -13.27
C ASN A 2 -31.59 45.05 -13.28
N ARG A 3 -30.62 46.01 -13.31
CA ARG A 3 -29.19 45.67 -13.34
C ARG A 3 -28.70 45.04 -12.03
N ILE A 4 -29.21 45.48 -10.90
CA ILE A 4 -28.90 44.96 -9.56
C ILE A 4 -29.42 43.53 -9.39
N ILE A 5 -30.63 43.28 -9.88
CA ILE A 5 -31.26 41.94 -9.84
C ILE A 5 -30.47 40.93 -10.69
N ILE A 6 -29.99 41.37 -11.87
CA ILE A 6 -29.16 40.52 -12.75
C ILE A 6 -27.81 40.16 -12.10
N VAL A 7 -27.17 41.11 -11.45
CA VAL A 7 -25.90 40.86 -10.73
C VAL A 7 -26.09 39.91 -9.56
N LEU A 8 -27.20 40.05 -8.81
CA LEU A 8 -27.53 39.12 -7.71
C LEU A 8 -27.85 37.69 -8.20
N LEU A 9 -28.54 37.55 -9.34
CA LEU A 9 -28.81 36.26 -9.96
C LEU A 9 -27.54 35.56 -10.47
N ILE A 10 -26.61 36.31 -11.08
CA ILE A 10 -25.35 35.77 -11.54
C ILE A 10 -24.45 35.35 -10.32
N SER A 11 -24.44 36.17 -9.27
CA SER A 11 -23.72 35.84 -8.02
C SER A 11 -24.27 34.58 -7.33
N TYR A 12 -25.61 34.41 -7.33
CA TYR A 12 -26.28 33.22 -6.81
C TYR A 12 -25.97 31.96 -7.63
N MET A 13 -25.92 32.07 -8.97
CA MET A 13 -25.53 30.95 -9.86
C MET A 13 -24.07 30.50 -9.66
N LEU A 14 -23.17 31.44 -9.38
CA LEU A 14 -21.77 31.13 -9.10
C LEU A 14 -21.58 30.40 -7.74
N LEU A 15 -22.43 30.64 -6.77
CA LEU A 15 -22.40 29.98 -5.45
C LEU A 15 -22.94 28.55 -5.47
N VAL A 16 -23.84 28.21 -6.40
CA VAL A 16 -24.40 26.85 -6.52
C VAL A 16 -23.52 25.90 -7.33
N SER A 17 -22.53 26.42 -8.07
CA SER A 17 -21.64 25.63 -8.94
C SER A 17 -20.56 24.83 -8.20
N CYS A 18 -20.36 24.99 -6.90
CA CYS A 18 -19.31 24.32 -6.12
C CYS A 18 -19.66 22.91 -5.60
N GLY A 19 -20.86 22.38 -5.90
CA GLY A 19 -21.37 21.15 -5.29
C GLY A 19 -21.11 19.85 -6.05
N PHE A 20 -20.50 19.85 -7.24
CA PHE A 20 -20.38 18.65 -8.09
C PHE A 20 -18.98 18.18 -8.39
N TYR A 21 -17.95 18.66 -7.68
CA TYR A 21 -16.64 18.07 -7.78
C TYR A 21 -16.49 16.95 -6.76
N SER A 22 -17.18 15.84 -6.99
CA SER A 22 -16.82 14.57 -6.35
C SER A 22 -15.57 14.03 -7.04
N MET A 23 -14.41 14.27 -6.45
CA MET A 23 -13.17 13.58 -6.78
C MET A 23 -13.18 12.18 -6.17
N ALA A 24 -14.27 11.48 -6.27
CA ALA A 24 -14.31 10.07 -5.95
C ALA A 24 -13.95 9.30 -7.22
N GLY A 25 -12.69 8.96 -7.38
CA GLY A 25 -12.32 7.76 -8.08
C GLY A 25 -13.10 6.64 -7.39
N SER A 26 -14.24 6.24 -7.91
CA SER A 26 -15.12 5.38 -7.13
C SER A 26 -15.02 3.96 -7.63
N ILE A 27 -14.59 3.07 -6.76
CA ILE A 27 -14.80 1.63 -6.90
C ILE A 27 -16.21 1.41 -7.49
N PRO A 28 -16.35 0.57 -8.54
CA PRO A 28 -17.65 0.31 -9.15
C PRO A 28 -18.75 0.04 -8.11
N PRO A 29 -19.91 0.67 -8.18
CA PRO A 29 -20.93 0.65 -7.09
C PRO A 29 -21.43 -0.73 -6.70
N HIS A 30 -21.27 -1.73 -7.57
CA HIS A 30 -21.66 -3.11 -7.30
C HIS A 30 -20.62 -3.88 -6.49
N ILE A 31 -19.38 -3.38 -6.39
CA ILE A 31 -18.30 -4.00 -5.61
C ILE A 31 -18.40 -3.46 -4.19
N LYS A 32 -18.71 -4.33 -3.24
CA LYS A 32 -18.81 -4.04 -1.81
C LYS A 32 -17.90 -4.92 -0.98
N THR A 33 -17.51 -6.07 -1.55
CA THR A 33 -16.70 -7.08 -0.87
C THR A 33 -15.51 -7.46 -1.73
N VAL A 34 -14.41 -7.80 -1.07
CA VAL A 34 -13.18 -8.31 -1.68
C VAL A 34 -12.74 -9.60 -0.99
N ALA A 35 -12.32 -10.57 -1.78
CA ALA A 35 -11.55 -11.70 -1.28
C ALA A 35 -10.06 -11.46 -1.55
N ILE A 36 -9.24 -11.73 -0.56
CA ILE A 36 -7.78 -11.67 -0.64
C ILE A 36 -7.25 -13.06 -0.30
N PRO A 37 -7.17 -13.98 -1.28
CA PRO A 37 -6.62 -15.31 -1.06
C PRO A 37 -5.12 -15.22 -0.76
N LEU A 38 -4.56 -16.33 -0.22
CA LEU A 38 -3.13 -16.43 0.00
C LEU A 38 -2.37 -16.11 -1.30
N MET A 39 -1.43 -15.17 -1.21
CA MET A 39 -0.61 -14.77 -2.34
C MET A 39 0.27 -15.92 -2.84
N ASN A 40 0.57 -15.93 -4.13
CA ASN A 40 1.55 -16.85 -4.68
C ASN A 40 2.97 -16.35 -4.43
N ASN A 41 3.91 -17.27 -4.27
CA ASN A 41 5.33 -16.93 -4.11
C ASN A 41 6.17 -17.71 -5.13
N GLU A 42 6.78 -17.00 -6.06
CA GLU A 42 7.71 -17.57 -7.05
C GLU A 42 9.18 -17.44 -6.63
N THR A 43 9.44 -17.01 -5.39
CA THR A 43 10.80 -16.83 -4.86
C THR A 43 11.18 -17.93 -3.88
N ALA A 44 12.43 -17.94 -3.45
CA ALA A 44 12.92 -18.87 -2.42
C ALA A 44 12.67 -18.37 -0.98
N GLU A 45 12.09 -17.18 -0.80
CA GLU A 45 11.83 -16.59 0.51
C GLU A 45 10.57 -17.16 1.14
N PHE A 46 10.75 -17.89 2.25
CA PHE A 46 9.63 -18.50 2.98
C PHE A 46 8.84 -17.45 3.78
N GLY A 47 7.54 -17.67 3.94
CA GLY A 47 6.67 -16.80 4.74
C GLY A 47 6.26 -15.49 4.08
N LEU A 48 6.80 -15.17 2.89
CA LEU A 48 6.57 -13.89 2.25
C LEU A 48 5.15 -13.77 1.64
N ALA A 49 4.59 -14.88 1.17
CA ALA A 49 3.21 -14.91 0.71
C ALA A 49 2.22 -14.63 1.84
N GLU A 50 2.44 -15.26 2.99
CA GLU A 50 1.68 -15.06 4.21
C GLU A 50 1.80 -13.61 4.71
N ALA A 51 3.02 -13.10 4.83
CA ALA A 51 3.27 -11.73 5.28
C ALA A 51 2.58 -10.68 4.39
N LEU A 52 2.63 -10.84 3.05
CA LEU A 52 1.93 -9.96 2.11
C LEU A 52 0.43 -10.06 2.21
N THR A 53 -0.10 -11.28 2.34
CA THR A 53 -1.55 -11.50 2.50
C THR A 53 -2.04 -10.84 3.78
N ASP A 54 -1.35 -11.07 4.90
CA ASP A 54 -1.69 -10.48 6.20
C ASP A 54 -1.56 -8.95 6.19
N GLY A 55 -0.51 -8.42 5.57
CA GLY A 55 -0.33 -6.97 5.40
C GLY A 55 -1.47 -6.32 4.62
N LEU A 56 -1.92 -6.94 3.53
CA LEU A 56 -3.07 -6.47 2.75
C LEU A 56 -4.38 -6.58 3.54
N LEU A 57 -4.64 -7.73 4.18
CA LEU A 57 -5.83 -7.92 5.01
C LEU A 57 -5.90 -6.87 6.13
N LYS A 58 -4.78 -6.63 6.82
CA LYS A 58 -4.68 -5.59 7.85
C LYS A 58 -5.03 -4.22 7.28
N ARG A 59 -4.41 -3.82 6.17
CA ARG A 59 -4.61 -2.51 5.58
C ARG A 59 -6.04 -2.30 5.05
N PHE A 60 -6.65 -3.31 4.42
CA PHE A 60 -8.04 -3.23 3.98
C PHE A 60 -9.03 -3.13 5.15
N ASN A 61 -8.76 -3.83 6.27
CA ASN A 61 -9.56 -3.71 7.48
C ASN A 61 -9.45 -2.34 8.14
N GLU A 62 -8.25 -1.75 8.20
CA GLU A 62 -8.00 -0.43 8.77
C GLU A 62 -8.72 0.68 8.01
N GLU A 63 -8.69 0.64 6.69
CA GLU A 63 -9.33 1.65 5.84
C GLU A 63 -10.83 1.45 5.64
N GLY A 64 -11.34 0.22 5.82
CA GLY A 64 -12.77 -0.09 5.75
C GLY A 64 -13.44 0.23 4.42
N ILE A 65 -12.70 0.18 3.30
CA ILE A 65 -13.18 0.57 1.96
C ILE A 65 -14.06 -0.51 1.37
N LEU A 66 -13.69 -1.78 1.56
CA LEU A 66 -14.39 -2.97 1.11
C LEU A 66 -14.44 -3.99 2.25
N ASP A 67 -15.57 -4.64 2.41
CA ASP A 67 -15.69 -5.74 3.37
C ASP A 67 -14.93 -6.97 2.88
N ILE A 68 -14.08 -7.53 3.74
CA ILE A 68 -13.33 -8.75 3.43
C ILE A 68 -14.24 -9.96 3.58
N THR A 69 -14.23 -10.88 2.62
CA THR A 69 -15.04 -12.09 2.63
C THR A 69 -14.36 -13.25 1.89
N ASP A 70 -14.99 -14.44 1.96
CA ASP A 70 -14.53 -15.62 1.21
C ASP A 70 -14.71 -15.44 -0.30
N GLU A 71 -13.87 -16.08 -1.10
CA GLU A 71 -13.89 -16.01 -2.57
C GLU A 71 -15.26 -16.33 -3.17
N LEU A 72 -16.00 -17.31 -2.58
CA LEU A 72 -17.31 -17.73 -3.07
C LEU A 72 -18.40 -16.65 -2.93
N LYS A 73 -18.19 -15.65 -2.07
CA LYS A 73 -19.17 -14.61 -1.77
C LYS A 73 -18.68 -13.21 -2.20
N ALA A 74 -17.45 -13.14 -2.65
CA ALA A 74 -16.83 -11.86 -2.99
C ALA A 74 -17.37 -11.28 -4.30
N HIS A 75 -17.50 -9.95 -4.34
CA HIS A 75 -17.79 -9.22 -5.57
C HIS A 75 -16.51 -9.02 -6.39
N SER A 76 -15.37 -9.01 -5.74
CA SER A 76 -14.06 -8.89 -6.40
C SER A 76 -13.01 -9.75 -5.70
N ILE A 77 -11.96 -10.10 -6.43
CA ILE A 77 -10.85 -10.93 -5.94
C ILE A 77 -9.54 -10.19 -6.18
N LEU A 78 -8.73 -10.04 -5.15
CA LEU A 78 -7.40 -9.44 -5.20
C LEU A 78 -6.35 -10.54 -5.13
N GLN A 79 -5.73 -10.87 -6.25
CA GLN A 79 -4.71 -11.90 -6.36
C GLN A 79 -3.34 -11.28 -6.55
N GLY A 80 -2.33 -11.79 -5.85
CA GLY A 80 -0.96 -11.34 -5.97
C GLY A 80 0.03 -12.48 -6.14
N THR A 81 1.16 -12.15 -6.72
CA THR A 81 2.30 -13.06 -6.87
C THR A 81 3.58 -12.32 -6.57
N VAL A 82 4.32 -12.80 -5.57
CA VAL A 82 5.70 -12.35 -5.33
C VAL A 82 6.56 -12.84 -6.47
N LYS A 83 7.09 -11.90 -7.26
CA LYS A 83 7.87 -12.22 -8.46
C LYS A 83 9.35 -12.24 -8.18
N LYS A 84 9.82 -11.37 -7.30
CA LYS A 84 11.26 -11.20 -7.09
C LYS A 84 11.55 -10.58 -5.74
N VAL A 85 12.66 -11.01 -5.16
CA VAL A 85 13.29 -10.39 -4.01
C VAL A 85 14.71 -10.00 -4.38
N HIS A 86 15.10 -8.82 -3.99
CA HIS A 86 16.45 -8.29 -4.13
C HIS A 86 16.99 -7.84 -2.79
N GLU A 87 18.13 -8.35 -2.44
CA GLU A 87 18.87 -7.94 -1.26
C GLU A 87 20.28 -7.52 -1.65
N GLY A 88 20.75 -6.39 -1.14
CA GLY A 88 22.08 -5.89 -1.47
C GLY A 88 22.46 -4.62 -0.73
N PRO A 89 23.74 -4.22 -0.79
CA PRO A 89 24.24 -2.99 -0.19
C PRO A 89 23.41 -1.77 -0.59
N TYR A 90 23.08 -0.91 0.38
CA TYR A 90 22.27 0.29 0.17
C TYR A 90 23.02 1.56 0.50
N THR A 91 23.61 1.65 1.68
CA THR A 91 24.43 2.79 2.10
C THR A 91 25.82 2.37 2.52
N TYR A 92 26.74 3.32 2.47
CA TYR A 92 28.14 3.13 2.84
C TYR A 92 28.57 4.19 3.83
N ASN A 93 29.37 3.81 4.80
CA ASN A 93 29.95 4.74 5.75
C ASN A 93 31.17 5.49 5.16
N LYS A 94 31.76 6.41 5.94
CA LYS A 94 32.92 7.22 5.53
C LYS A 94 34.18 6.39 5.18
N THR A 95 34.24 5.13 5.60
CA THR A 95 35.36 4.20 5.33
C THR A 95 35.05 3.25 4.17
N GLU A 96 34.01 3.55 3.37
CA GLU A 96 33.54 2.76 2.23
C GLU A 96 33.07 1.34 2.60
N SER A 97 32.79 1.10 3.89
CA SER A 97 32.16 -0.14 4.34
C SER A 97 30.64 -0.01 4.26
N VAL A 98 29.95 -1.12 3.94
CA VAL A 98 28.48 -1.15 3.91
C VAL A 98 27.96 -0.85 5.31
N SER A 99 27.07 0.13 5.45
CA SER A 99 26.36 0.44 6.69
C SER A 99 24.96 -0.13 6.71
N GLU A 100 24.27 -0.16 5.57
CA GLU A 100 22.90 -0.69 5.46
C GLU A 100 22.76 -1.58 4.23
N TYR A 101 21.87 -2.55 4.35
CA TYR A 101 21.36 -3.37 3.26
C TYR A 101 19.91 -2.97 2.94
N ARG A 102 19.52 -3.14 1.70
CA ARG A 102 18.15 -2.97 1.23
C ARG A 102 17.55 -4.31 0.86
N TYR A 103 16.39 -4.60 1.45
CA TYR A 103 15.54 -5.73 1.11
C TYR A 103 14.35 -5.23 0.30
N LYS A 104 14.30 -5.55 -0.99
CA LYS A 104 13.26 -5.10 -1.93
C LYS A 104 12.43 -6.27 -2.42
N ILE A 105 11.12 -6.11 -2.43
CA ILE A 105 10.15 -7.09 -2.92
C ILE A 105 9.43 -6.50 -4.14
N ASP A 106 9.28 -7.31 -5.20
CA ASP A 106 8.47 -7.01 -6.38
C ASP A 106 7.28 -7.97 -6.45
N VAL A 107 6.06 -7.42 -6.51
CA VAL A 107 4.79 -8.15 -6.49
C VAL A 107 3.98 -7.78 -7.72
N ARG A 108 3.50 -8.77 -8.48
CA ARG A 108 2.46 -8.57 -9.48
C ARG A 108 1.11 -8.76 -8.83
N LEU A 109 0.21 -7.81 -9.06
CA LEU A 109 -1.15 -7.82 -8.52
C LEU A 109 -2.16 -7.82 -9.65
N LEU A 110 -3.28 -8.50 -9.41
CA LEU A 110 -4.47 -8.51 -10.23
C LEU A 110 -5.70 -8.31 -9.35
N TRP A 111 -6.50 -7.29 -9.63
CA TRP A 111 -7.80 -7.11 -9.01
C TRP A 111 -8.90 -7.39 -10.04
N TYR A 112 -9.75 -8.35 -9.77
CA TYR A 112 -10.71 -8.92 -10.69
C TYR A 112 -12.16 -8.72 -10.22
N ASP A 113 -13.05 -8.28 -11.11
CA ASP A 113 -14.49 -8.15 -10.88
C ASP A 113 -15.17 -9.47 -11.25
N VAL A 114 -15.73 -10.15 -10.23
CA VAL A 114 -16.39 -11.46 -10.42
C VAL A 114 -17.65 -11.36 -11.26
N LYS A 115 -18.42 -10.26 -11.13
CA LYS A 115 -19.68 -10.08 -11.84
C LYS A 115 -19.51 -9.71 -13.31
N GLN A 116 -18.52 -8.86 -13.60
CA GLN A 116 -18.26 -8.38 -14.97
C GLN A 116 -17.20 -9.22 -15.70
N GLU A 117 -16.61 -10.19 -15.01
CA GLU A 117 -15.56 -11.08 -15.52
C GLU A 117 -14.40 -10.30 -16.17
N LYS A 118 -13.96 -9.22 -15.53
CA LYS A 118 -12.89 -8.36 -16.06
C LYS A 118 -11.88 -7.95 -15.01
N ASN A 119 -10.67 -7.66 -15.45
CA ASN A 119 -9.65 -7.06 -14.61
C ASN A 119 -10.01 -5.58 -14.36
N LEU A 120 -10.00 -5.19 -13.09
CA LEU A 120 -10.18 -3.81 -12.65
C LEU A 120 -8.84 -3.09 -12.57
N LEU A 121 -7.83 -3.78 -12.03
CA LEU A 121 -6.49 -3.28 -11.87
C LEU A 121 -5.50 -4.42 -12.10
N GLU A 122 -4.43 -4.13 -12.84
CA GLU A 122 -3.28 -5.03 -12.98
C GLU A 122 -2.01 -4.19 -12.93
N GLY A 123 -1.09 -4.52 -12.03
CA GLY A 123 0.12 -3.75 -11.84
C GLY A 123 1.25 -4.55 -11.20
N THR A 124 2.44 -3.95 -11.20
CA THR A 124 3.59 -4.42 -10.45
C THR A 124 3.94 -3.39 -9.39
N TYR A 125 3.98 -3.82 -8.14
CA TYR A 125 4.26 -3.01 -6.97
C TYR A 125 5.60 -3.41 -6.37
N SER A 126 6.34 -2.43 -5.86
CA SER A 126 7.64 -2.67 -5.26
C SER A 126 7.73 -1.93 -3.94
N GLY A 127 8.11 -2.64 -2.90
CA GLY A 127 8.41 -2.05 -1.59
C GLY A 127 9.83 -2.43 -1.17
N PHE A 128 10.44 -1.63 -0.32
CA PHE A 128 11.71 -1.98 0.29
C PHE A 128 11.77 -1.49 1.73
N GLY A 129 12.56 -2.19 2.54
CA GLY A 129 13.06 -1.75 3.83
C GLY A 129 14.58 -1.77 3.83
N ALA A 130 15.18 -0.90 4.62
CA ALA A 130 16.62 -0.89 4.89
C ALA A 130 16.90 -1.51 6.26
N TYR A 131 18.07 -2.09 6.46
CA TYR A 131 18.50 -2.63 7.75
C TYR A 131 20.03 -2.63 7.88
N GLY A 132 20.52 -2.42 9.10
CA GLY A 132 21.92 -2.53 9.47
C GLY A 132 22.36 -3.98 9.64
N LEU A 133 23.68 -4.20 9.64
CA LEU A 133 24.28 -5.55 9.80
C LEU A 133 24.43 -6.00 11.25
N SER A 134 24.33 -5.09 12.19
CA SER A 134 24.64 -5.38 13.58
C SER A 134 23.69 -4.67 14.53
N GLY A 135 23.22 -5.41 15.50
CA GLY A 135 22.46 -4.85 16.60
C GLY A 135 20.98 -5.21 16.58
N ASP A 136 20.33 -4.77 17.60
CA ASP A 136 18.90 -4.66 17.70
C ASP A 136 18.48 -3.41 16.91
N ILE A 137 17.50 -3.48 16.05
CA ILE A 137 17.00 -2.33 15.30
C ILE A 137 16.55 -1.19 16.23
N ALA A 138 16.14 -1.53 17.45
CA ALA A 138 15.82 -0.54 18.49
C ALA A 138 17.05 0.18 19.06
N SER A 139 18.26 0.00 18.52
CA SER A 139 19.48 0.60 19.01
C SER A 139 20.60 0.70 17.96
N ASP A 140 20.28 0.68 16.68
CA ASP A 140 21.27 0.72 15.60
C ASP A 140 21.51 2.14 15.04
N GLY A 141 20.74 3.14 15.49
CA GLY A 141 20.83 4.54 15.07
C GLY A 141 20.32 4.81 13.67
N ILE A 142 19.51 3.92 13.12
CA ILE A 142 18.96 3.99 11.77
C ILE A 142 17.44 4.18 11.86
N ASP A 143 16.87 5.09 11.08
CA ASP A 143 15.44 5.18 10.81
C ASP A 143 15.07 4.07 9.80
N ASN A 144 14.68 2.91 10.34
CA ASN A 144 14.52 1.68 9.56
C ASN A 144 13.27 1.68 8.67
N ASP A 145 12.24 2.45 9.02
CA ASP A 145 11.00 2.53 8.28
C ASP A 145 10.79 3.88 7.56
N ASN A 146 11.69 4.81 7.81
CA ASN A 146 11.75 6.15 7.21
C ASN A 146 10.55 7.03 7.62
N ASP A 147 10.13 6.92 8.89
CA ASP A 147 9.07 7.76 9.49
C ASP A 147 9.63 9.04 10.15
N GLY A 148 10.95 9.14 10.30
CA GLY A 148 11.67 10.28 10.90
C GLY A 148 12.03 10.10 12.36
N LYS A 149 11.78 8.94 12.96
CA LYS A 149 12.22 8.55 14.29
C LYS A 149 13.32 7.50 14.22
N ILE A 150 14.01 7.28 15.31
CA ILE A 150 15.09 6.29 15.40
C ILE A 150 15.08 5.60 16.77
N ASP A 151 15.43 4.33 16.81
CA ASP A 151 15.67 3.55 18.03
C ASP A 151 14.55 3.67 19.08
N GLY A 152 14.92 3.98 20.31
CA GLY A 152 14.01 4.10 21.45
C GLY A 152 12.96 5.21 21.36
N ASP A 153 13.03 6.10 20.37
CA ASP A 153 12.01 7.11 20.06
C ASP A 153 10.95 6.57 19.10
N ASP A 154 11.16 5.36 18.57
CA ASP A 154 10.27 4.62 17.68
C ASP A 154 9.80 3.32 18.32
N GLU A 155 8.51 3.28 18.70
CA GLU A 155 7.92 2.16 19.46
C GLU A 155 7.67 0.92 18.59
N ASP A 156 7.66 1.04 17.25
CA ASP A 156 7.43 -0.06 16.32
C ASP A 156 8.71 -0.60 15.65
N GLU A 157 9.86 0.00 15.90
CA GLU A 157 11.17 -0.52 15.50
C GLU A 157 11.71 -1.55 16.49
N PHE A 158 11.43 -2.84 16.27
CA PHE A 158 11.96 -3.94 17.09
C PHE A 158 12.14 -5.25 16.32
N GLY A 159 12.99 -6.13 16.83
CA GLY A 159 13.21 -7.48 16.31
C GLY A 159 14.41 -7.62 15.39
N GLU A 160 14.46 -8.71 14.64
CA GLU A 160 15.54 -9.00 13.70
C GLU A 160 15.53 -8.00 12.54
N PRO A 161 16.66 -7.31 12.26
CA PRO A 161 16.70 -6.20 11.29
C PRO A 161 16.15 -6.55 9.90
N ARG A 162 16.51 -7.72 9.38
CA ARG A 162 16.02 -8.19 8.07
C ARG A 162 14.52 -8.50 8.07
N ALA A 163 14.00 -9.04 9.19
CA ALA A 163 12.57 -9.33 9.32
C ALA A 163 11.76 -8.04 9.37
N PHE A 164 12.23 -7.04 10.09
CA PHE A 164 11.63 -5.72 10.13
C PHE A 164 11.65 -5.03 8.75
N ALA A 165 12.78 -5.03 8.05
CA ALA A 165 12.86 -4.51 6.69
C ALA A 165 11.88 -5.20 5.73
N THR A 166 11.60 -6.50 5.94
CA THR A 166 10.55 -7.22 5.20
C THR A 166 9.17 -6.67 5.53
N GLN A 167 8.86 -6.42 6.80
CA GLN A 167 7.57 -5.83 7.22
C GLN A 167 7.37 -4.43 6.64
N VAL A 168 8.40 -3.59 6.65
CA VAL A 168 8.38 -2.26 6.02
C VAL A 168 8.10 -2.36 4.52
N ALA A 169 8.78 -3.27 3.82
CA ALA A 169 8.56 -3.49 2.39
C ALA A 169 7.12 -3.94 2.09
N VAL A 170 6.58 -4.86 2.88
CA VAL A 170 5.19 -5.35 2.78
C VAL A 170 4.19 -4.23 3.04
N ARG A 171 4.39 -3.43 4.09
CA ARG A 171 3.54 -2.29 4.43
C ARG A 171 3.46 -1.31 3.26
N LYS A 172 4.60 -0.91 2.69
CA LYS A 172 4.66 0.00 1.53
C LYS A 172 3.93 -0.56 0.31
N ILE A 173 4.08 -1.85 0.02
CA ILE A 173 3.35 -2.51 -1.07
C ILE A 173 1.84 -2.46 -0.83
N ALA A 174 1.39 -2.79 0.38
CA ALA A 174 -0.03 -2.79 0.72
C ALA A 174 -0.66 -1.39 0.63
N GLU A 175 0.06 -0.36 1.06
CA GLU A 175 -0.34 1.04 0.92
C GLU A 175 -0.46 1.48 -0.53
N ASP A 176 0.53 1.18 -1.37
CA ASP A 176 0.53 1.55 -2.78
C ASP A 176 -0.62 0.85 -3.55
N ILE A 177 -0.86 -0.43 -3.27
CA ILE A 177 -1.97 -1.18 -3.86
C ILE A 177 -3.31 -0.54 -3.48
N LEU A 178 -3.50 -0.23 -2.20
CA LEU A 178 -4.75 0.36 -1.72
C LEU A 178 -4.97 1.75 -2.31
N ASN A 179 -3.92 2.57 -2.38
CA ASN A 179 -3.98 3.89 -3.01
C ASN A 179 -4.39 3.80 -4.48
N ASP A 180 -3.83 2.86 -5.24
CA ASP A 180 -4.21 2.64 -6.63
C ASP A 180 -5.67 2.18 -6.75
N ILE A 181 -6.12 1.26 -5.90
CA ILE A 181 -7.53 0.84 -5.85
C ILE A 181 -8.47 2.02 -5.59
N MET A 182 -8.06 2.99 -4.77
CA MET A 182 -8.86 4.18 -4.46
C MET A 182 -8.83 5.26 -5.55
N THR A 183 -7.75 5.36 -6.33
CA THR A 183 -7.48 6.51 -7.21
C THR A 183 -7.62 6.23 -8.70
N THR A 184 -7.66 4.97 -9.12
CA THR A 184 -7.61 4.56 -10.55
C THR A 184 -8.94 4.78 -11.30
N TRP A 185 -10.01 5.28 -10.69
CA TRP A 185 -11.38 5.43 -11.25
C TRP A 185 -11.78 6.85 -11.54
#